data_19da8a28c8f80d4fcb3d8df71652ab9b
#
_entry.id   19da8a28c8f80d4fcb3d8df71652ab9b
#
_cell.length_a   1.000
_cell.length_b   1.000
_cell.length_c   1.000
_cell.angle_alpha   90.00
_cell.angle_beta   90.00
_cell.angle_gamma   90.00
#
_symmetry.space_group_name_H-M   'P 1'
#
loop_
_entity.id
_entity.type
_entity.pdbx_description
1 polymer ?
#
loop_
_entity_poly.entity_id
_entity_poly.type
_entity_poly.pdbx_seq_one_letter_code
_entity_poly.pdbx_strand_id
1 'polypeptide(L)'
;LHMMDLELLSVLASGVLPYPAEETDRLWKGMLINQFHDILPGSSIHEVYEVTKKEYAAMEEKIAQLEQERMAALCAPGDGLTVFNTKGFAGDEIVPLGETDVQALLDEAGTLYPVQHTEKGAFVSLKDLPAQGWRTYQTRTEAVSAPSPFTLSDDRHLETPSYTVELDEHGLFARLYDKENRREVFKAGQKGNLMRMYEDKPIYYDNWDIDIYYTEKSWDVTDLQRLEWEEIGPVCAVLKLE
;
A
#
# COMPACT_ATOMS: atom_id res chain seq x y z
N LEU A 1 1.33 -5.49 10.88
CA LEU A 1 1.73 -4.08 11.07
C LEU A 1 0.81 -3.41 12.09
N HIS A 2 -0.48 -3.26 11.88
CA HIS A 2 -1.40 -2.54 12.77
C HIS A 2 -1.31 -2.95 14.25
N MET A 3 -1.12 -4.23 14.57
CA MET A 3 -0.90 -4.64 15.97
C MET A 3 0.36 -4.03 16.58
N MET A 4 1.46 -3.96 15.82
CA MET A 4 2.70 -3.33 16.28
C MET A 4 2.54 -1.81 16.42
N ASP A 5 1.81 -1.20 15.49
CA ASP A 5 1.50 0.24 15.51
C ASP A 5 0.63 0.57 16.73
N LEU A 6 -0.40 -0.24 17.01
CA LEU A 6 -1.24 -0.11 18.20
C LEU A 6 -0.43 -0.20 19.51
N GLU A 7 0.48 -1.16 19.62
CA GLU A 7 1.33 -1.30 20.82
C GLU A 7 2.24 -0.09 21.01
N LEU A 8 2.90 0.38 19.94
CA LEU A 8 3.74 1.58 19.98
C LEU A 8 2.93 2.81 20.39
N LEU A 9 1.81 3.08 19.72
CA LEU A 9 0.92 4.19 20.03
C LEU A 9 0.39 4.11 21.45
N SER A 10 0.09 2.91 21.95
CA SER A 10 -0.38 2.69 23.33
C SER A 10 0.70 2.98 24.36
N VAL A 11 1.97 2.65 24.08
CA VAL A 11 3.11 3.01 24.93
C VAL A 11 3.31 4.52 24.95
N LEU A 12 3.29 5.17 23.79
CA LEU A 12 3.45 6.64 23.68
C LEU A 12 2.31 7.37 24.42
N ALA A 13 1.07 6.89 24.30
CA ALA A 13 -0.09 7.48 24.95
C ALA A 13 -0.23 7.11 26.45
N SER A 14 0.65 6.30 27.02
CA SER A 14 0.50 5.73 28.39
C SER A 14 0.43 6.76 29.52
N GLY A 15 0.91 7.97 29.28
CA GLY A 15 0.75 9.11 30.23
C GLY A 15 -0.67 9.70 30.28
N VAL A 16 -1.51 9.41 29.29
CA VAL A 16 -2.87 9.97 29.12
C VAL A 16 -3.95 8.87 29.14
N LEU A 17 -3.66 7.75 28.48
CA LEU A 17 -4.56 6.60 28.38
C LEU A 17 -3.89 5.34 28.93
N PRO A 18 -4.64 4.45 29.62
CA PRO A 18 -4.07 3.19 30.07
C PRO A 18 -3.74 2.29 28.87
N TYR A 19 -2.66 1.53 29.02
CA TYR A 19 -2.31 0.50 28.01
C TYR A 19 -3.40 -0.58 27.95
N PRO A 20 -3.93 -0.95 26.78
CA PRO A 20 -5.06 -1.86 26.63
C PRO A 20 -4.62 -3.33 26.67
N ALA A 21 -3.99 -3.77 27.75
CA ALA A 21 -3.30 -5.07 27.86
C ALA A 21 -4.21 -6.27 27.54
N GLU A 22 -5.42 -6.30 28.11
CA GLU A 22 -6.35 -7.42 27.90
C GLU A 22 -6.82 -7.51 26.46
N GLU A 23 -7.12 -6.36 25.85
CA GLU A 23 -7.59 -6.29 24.47
C GLU A 23 -6.47 -6.63 23.49
N THR A 24 -5.26 -6.11 23.71
CA THR A 24 -4.08 -6.43 22.91
C THR A 24 -3.76 -7.92 22.95
N ASP A 25 -3.80 -8.56 24.15
CA ASP A 25 -3.61 -10.00 24.31
C ASP A 25 -4.69 -10.80 23.55
N ARG A 26 -5.96 -10.37 23.63
CA ARG A 26 -7.05 -10.99 22.90
C ARG A 26 -6.87 -10.93 21.39
N LEU A 27 -6.49 -9.76 20.87
CA LEU A 27 -6.24 -9.53 19.44
C LEU A 27 -5.07 -10.37 18.93
N TRP A 28 -3.94 -10.42 19.67
CA TRP A 28 -2.81 -11.27 19.35
C TRP A 28 -3.17 -12.75 19.31
N LYS A 29 -3.93 -13.24 20.28
CA LYS A 29 -4.37 -14.64 20.31
C LYS A 29 -5.28 -14.97 19.12
N GLY A 30 -6.22 -14.09 18.77
CA GLY A 30 -7.07 -14.26 17.59
C GLY A 30 -6.27 -14.33 16.30
N MET A 31 -5.32 -13.42 16.12
CA MET A 31 -4.45 -13.42 14.96
C MET A 31 -3.57 -14.68 14.88
N LEU A 32 -2.96 -15.10 16.00
CA LEU A 32 -2.09 -16.28 16.03
C LEU A 32 -2.83 -17.58 15.76
N ILE A 33 -4.10 -17.71 16.23
CA ILE A 33 -4.95 -18.87 15.89
C ILE A 33 -5.16 -18.94 14.37
N ASN A 34 -5.42 -17.81 13.73
CA ASN A 34 -5.62 -17.75 12.28
C ASN A 34 -4.33 -17.92 11.45
N GLN A 35 -3.16 -17.92 12.10
CA GLN A 35 -1.88 -18.29 11.50
C GLN A 35 -1.55 -19.77 11.59
N PHE A 36 -2.52 -20.60 12.02
CA PHE A 36 -2.32 -22.06 12.06
C PHE A 36 -1.95 -22.62 10.68
N HIS A 37 -1.14 -23.69 10.68
CA HIS A 37 -0.51 -24.21 9.45
C HIS A 37 -1.50 -24.72 8.39
N ASP A 38 -2.76 -24.98 8.73
CA ASP A 38 -3.81 -25.33 7.78
C ASP A 38 -4.65 -24.13 7.33
N ILE A 39 -4.62 -23.01 8.05
CA ILE A 39 -5.36 -21.81 7.71
C ILE A 39 -4.50 -20.91 6.79
N LEU A 40 -3.28 -20.59 7.24
CA LEU A 40 -2.39 -19.68 6.54
C LEU A 40 -2.07 -20.10 5.09
N PRO A 41 -1.78 -21.38 4.77
CA PRO A 41 -1.48 -21.80 3.40
C PRO A 41 -2.70 -21.98 2.50
N GLY A 42 -3.91 -21.87 3.03
CA GLY A 42 -5.12 -21.99 2.22
C GLY A 42 -5.68 -23.42 2.09
N SER A 43 -5.22 -24.37 2.91
CA SER A 43 -5.56 -25.80 2.80
C SER A 43 -6.67 -26.27 3.74
N SER A 44 -7.31 -25.36 4.47
CA SER A 44 -8.51 -25.66 5.28
C SER A 44 -9.77 -25.73 4.43
N ILE A 45 -10.85 -26.26 5.03
CA ILE A 45 -12.17 -26.28 4.39
C ILE A 45 -12.78 -24.88 4.32
N HIS A 46 -13.74 -24.68 3.42
CA HIS A 46 -14.37 -23.39 3.14
C HIS A 46 -14.92 -22.70 4.39
N GLU A 47 -15.57 -23.45 5.28
CA GLU A 47 -16.21 -22.93 6.50
C GLU A 47 -15.20 -22.26 7.44
N VAL A 48 -13.97 -22.76 7.49
CA VAL A 48 -12.88 -22.14 8.27
C VAL A 48 -12.59 -20.74 7.75
N TYR A 49 -12.53 -20.54 6.43
CA TYR A 49 -12.26 -19.22 5.85
C TYR A 49 -13.41 -18.24 6.03
N GLU A 50 -14.66 -18.72 6.09
CA GLU A 50 -15.80 -17.87 6.43
C GLU A 50 -15.73 -17.38 7.89
N VAL A 51 -15.23 -18.18 8.81
CA VAL A 51 -14.96 -17.78 10.20
C VAL A 51 -13.79 -16.81 10.25
N THR A 52 -12.65 -17.16 9.63
CA THR A 52 -11.44 -16.35 9.59
C THR A 52 -11.69 -14.94 9.06
N LYS A 53 -12.44 -14.79 7.97
CA LYS A 53 -12.80 -13.48 7.40
C LYS A 53 -13.54 -12.61 8.41
N LYS A 54 -14.51 -13.19 9.14
CA LYS A 54 -15.30 -12.47 10.16
C LYS A 54 -14.44 -12.06 11.34
N GLU A 55 -13.56 -12.97 11.80
CA GLU A 55 -12.64 -12.70 12.90
C GLU A 55 -11.65 -11.59 12.56
N TYR A 56 -11.03 -11.63 11.36
CA TYR A 56 -10.12 -10.57 10.91
C TYR A 56 -10.85 -9.23 10.77
N ALA A 57 -12.04 -9.19 10.17
CA ALA A 57 -12.80 -7.95 10.04
C ALA A 57 -13.10 -7.33 11.42
N ALA A 58 -13.51 -8.13 12.41
CA ALA A 58 -13.75 -7.66 13.77
C ALA A 58 -12.46 -7.20 14.49
N MET A 59 -11.34 -7.88 14.24
CA MET A 59 -10.04 -7.47 14.79
C MET A 59 -9.56 -6.16 14.15
N GLU A 60 -9.66 -6.01 12.84
CA GLU A 60 -9.27 -4.80 12.12
C GLU A 60 -10.07 -3.59 12.58
N GLU A 61 -11.40 -3.72 12.72
CA GLU A 61 -12.25 -2.66 13.26
C GLU A 61 -11.82 -2.25 14.67
N LYS A 62 -11.55 -3.24 15.54
CA LYS A 62 -11.14 -2.97 16.92
C LYS A 62 -9.76 -2.33 17.00
N ILE A 63 -8.81 -2.79 16.20
CA ILE A 63 -7.47 -2.18 16.13
C ILE A 63 -7.58 -0.74 15.65
N ALA A 64 -8.29 -0.47 14.57
CA ALA A 64 -8.47 0.87 14.03
C ALA A 64 -9.10 1.83 15.07
N GLN A 65 -10.12 1.37 15.81
CA GLN A 65 -10.70 2.14 16.90
C GLN A 65 -9.65 2.50 17.96
N LEU A 66 -8.89 1.51 18.41
CA LEU A 66 -7.88 1.71 19.45
C LEU A 66 -6.73 2.61 18.97
N GLU A 67 -6.27 2.47 17.74
CA GLU A 67 -5.26 3.34 17.14
C GLU A 67 -5.74 4.79 17.10
N GLN A 68 -6.98 5.03 16.62
CA GLN A 68 -7.57 6.37 16.60
C GLN A 68 -7.66 7.01 17.97
N GLU A 69 -8.09 6.27 18.99
CA GLU A 69 -8.15 6.76 20.37
C GLU A 69 -6.78 7.22 20.88
N ARG A 70 -5.71 6.46 20.58
CA ARG A 70 -4.34 6.76 21.00
C ARG A 70 -3.76 7.93 20.22
N MET A 71 -3.94 7.95 18.91
CA MET A 71 -3.52 9.09 18.08
C MET A 71 -4.20 10.38 18.52
N ALA A 72 -5.52 10.34 18.76
CA ALA A 72 -6.27 11.50 19.26
C ALA A 72 -5.76 11.98 20.63
N ALA A 73 -5.38 11.08 21.53
CA ALA A 73 -4.83 11.44 22.83
C ALA A 73 -3.42 12.06 22.77
N LEU A 74 -2.66 11.76 21.71
CA LEU A 74 -1.33 12.32 21.46
C LEU A 74 -1.37 13.67 20.73
N CYS A 75 -2.48 13.97 20.05
CA CYS A 75 -2.63 15.21 19.31
C CYS A 75 -3.14 16.35 20.20
N ALA A 76 -2.62 17.56 20.01
CA ALA A 76 -3.24 18.76 20.56
C ALA A 76 -4.56 19.06 19.80
N PRO A 77 -5.60 19.59 20.49
CA PRO A 77 -6.80 20.06 19.82
C PRO A 77 -6.47 21.13 18.78
N GLY A 78 -7.01 21.02 17.57
CA GLY A 78 -6.79 21.97 16.48
C GLY A 78 -7.34 21.45 15.14
N ASP A 79 -7.29 22.31 14.14
CA ASP A 79 -7.80 22.03 12.78
C ASP A 79 -6.73 21.40 11.86
N GLY A 80 -5.61 20.93 12.43
CA GLY A 80 -4.52 20.32 11.66
C GLY A 80 -4.71 18.81 11.46
N LEU A 81 -4.06 18.28 10.43
CA LEU A 81 -3.90 16.87 10.19
C LEU A 81 -2.55 16.40 10.77
N THR A 82 -2.56 15.39 11.65
CA THR A 82 -1.33 14.81 12.21
C THR A 82 -1.07 13.44 11.56
N VAL A 83 0.13 13.27 11.02
CA VAL A 83 0.57 12.02 10.41
C VAL A 83 1.63 11.39 11.30
N PHE A 84 1.41 10.13 11.69
CA PHE A 84 2.31 9.33 12.51
C PHE A 84 3.16 8.42 11.64
N ASN A 85 4.45 8.36 11.92
CA ASN A 85 5.36 7.37 11.37
C ASN A 85 5.81 6.43 12.49
N THR A 86 5.28 5.22 12.49
CA THR A 86 5.61 4.17 13.48
C THR A 86 6.89 3.40 13.13
N LYS A 87 7.45 3.61 11.93
CA LYS A 87 8.68 2.94 11.48
C LYS A 87 9.90 3.41 12.27
N GLY A 88 10.89 2.54 12.42
CA GLY A 88 12.15 2.84 13.09
C GLY A 88 13.11 3.75 12.29
N PHE A 89 12.69 4.30 11.16
CA PHE A 89 13.48 5.19 10.30
C PHE A 89 12.64 6.34 9.76
N ALA A 90 13.29 7.48 9.55
CA ALA A 90 12.67 8.62 8.88
C ALA A 90 12.61 8.39 7.37
N GLY A 91 11.61 8.95 6.71
CA GLY A 91 11.49 8.79 5.26
C GLY A 91 10.30 9.50 4.64
N ASP A 92 10.25 9.41 3.32
CA ASP A 92 9.16 9.90 2.48
C ASP A 92 8.03 8.88 2.47
N GLU A 93 6.79 9.35 2.54
CA GLU A 93 5.61 8.49 2.56
C GLU A 93 4.50 9.04 1.66
N ILE A 94 3.79 8.12 1.00
CA ILE A 94 2.51 8.43 0.37
C ILE A 94 1.41 8.07 1.37
N VAL A 95 0.70 9.08 1.82
CA VAL A 95 -0.30 8.97 2.88
C VAL A 95 -1.70 9.04 2.27
N PRO A 96 -2.54 8.01 2.45
CA PRO A 96 -3.94 8.08 2.10
C PRO A 96 -4.72 8.97 3.08
N LEU A 97 -5.53 9.86 2.57
CA LEU A 97 -6.38 10.77 3.36
C LEU A 97 -7.86 10.35 3.36
N GLY A 98 -8.21 9.31 2.59
CA GLY A 98 -9.59 8.90 2.38
C GLY A 98 -10.38 9.93 1.57
N GLU A 99 -11.69 10.01 1.83
CA GLU A 99 -12.55 11.05 1.24
C GLU A 99 -12.39 12.35 2.02
N THR A 100 -11.97 13.41 1.35
CA THR A 100 -11.73 14.73 1.95
C THR A 100 -11.84 15.84 0.91
N ASP A 101 -12.07 17.06 1.33
CA ASP A 101 -12.03 18.28 0.51
C ASP A 101 -10.66 19.00 0.58
N VAL A 102 -9.71 18.47 1.34
CA VAL A 102 -8.35 19.02 1.49
C VAL A 102 -7.62 18.96 0.15
N GLN A 103 -7.11 20.11 -0.30
CA GLN A 103 -6.36 20.25 -1.56
C GLN A 103 -4.84 20.30 -1.36
N ALA A 104 -4.40 20.67 -0.18
CA ALA A 104 -2.99 20.65 0.18
C ALA A 104 -2.77 20.60 1.69
N LEU A 105 -1.61 20.13 2.09
CA LEU A 105 -1.09 20.22 3.46
C LEU A 105 0.07 21.21 3.49
N LEU A 106 0.17 21.95 4.59
CA LEU A 106 1.22 22.95 4.83
C LEU A 106 1.95 22.57 6.13
N ASP A 107 3.26 22.39 6.07
CA ASP A 107 4.07 22.16 7.28
C ASP A 107 4.47 23.46 7.99
N GLU A 108 5.13 23.36 9.15
CA GLU A 108 5.58 24.49 9.95
C GLU A 108 6.64 25.35 9.24
N ALA A 109 7.39 24.77 8.29
CA ALA A 109 8.39 25.49 7.49
C ALA A 109 7.76 26.27 6.33
N GLY A 110 6.46 26.12 6.09
CA GLY A 110 5.76 26.74 4.98
C GLY A 110 5.84 25.93 3.68
N THR A 111 6.28 24.67 3.74
CA THR A 111 6.28 23.77 2.58
C THR A 111 4.88 23.28 2.31
N LEU A 112 4.47 23.37 1.05
CA LEU A 112 3.15 22.97 0.62
C LEU A 112 3.22 21.61 -0.09
N TYR A 113 2.39 20.68 0.37
CA TYR A 113 2.26 19.32 -0.17
C TYR A 113 0.90 19.19 -0.85
N PRO A 114 0.82 19.13 -2.17
CA PRO A 114 -0.43 19.01 -2.91
C PRO A 114 -1.08 17.65 -2.68
N VAL A 115 -2.39 17.64 -2.56
CA VAL A 115 -3.20 16.43 -2.45
C VAL A 115 -3.70 16.06 -3.84
N GLN A 116 -3.57 14.80 -4.20
CA GLN A 116 -4.18 14.24 -5.41
C GLN A 116 -5.45 13.50 -5.04
N HIS A 117 -6.57 13.90 -5.67
CA HIS A 117 -7.85 13.23 -5.56
C HIS A 117 -8.00 12.22 -6.68
N THR A 118 -8.37 11.00 -6.35
CA THR A 118 -8.55 9.86 -7.25
C THR A 118 -9.89 9.18 -6.99
N GLU A 119 -10.31 8.27 -7.86
CA GLU A 119 -11.49 7.43 -7.60
C GLU A 119 -11.35 6.58 -6.33
N LYS A 120 -10.13 6.32 -5.88
CA LYS A 120 -9.81 5.50 -4.68
C LYS A 120 -9.61 6.33 -3.41
N GLY A 121 -9.89 7.64 -3.46
CA GLY A 121 -9.66 8.59 -2.38
C GLY A 121 -8.52 9.56 -2.66
N ALA A 122 -8.19 10.36 -1.66
CA ALA A 122 -7.16 11.38 -1.75
C ALA A 122 -5.82 10.88 -1.19
N PHE A 123 -4.72 11.32 -1.80
CA PHE A 123 -3.35 10.94 -1.42
C PHE A 123 -2.45 12.18 -1.39
N VAL A 124 -1.46 12.15 -0.49
CA VAL A 124 -0.42 13.17 -0.40
C VAL A 124 0.96 12.51 -0.27
N SER A 125 1.98 13.06 -0.94
CA SER A 125 3.36 12.64 -0.78
C SER A 125 4.06 13.55 0.22
N LEU A 126 4.35 13.05 1.41
CA LEU A 126 5.04 13.76 2.48
C LEU A 126 6.52 13.40 2.52
N LYS A 127 7.36 14.36 2.91
CA LYS A 127 8.81 14.22 2.94
C LYS A 127 9.34 14.20 4.37
N ASP A 128 10.39 13.42 4.59
CA ASP A 128 11.17 13.41 5.82
C ASP A 128 10.33 13.27 7.11
N LEU A 129 9.33 12.37 7.10
CA LEU A 129 8.59 12.05 8.31
C LEU A 129 9.55 11.47 9.35
N PRO A 130 9.54 11.95 10.62
CA PRO A 130 10.47 11.51 11.64
C PRO A 130 10.26 10.04 11.99
N ALA A 131 11.34 9.31 12.32
CA ALA A 131 11.24 7.94 12.82
C ALA A 131 10.52 7.91 14.17
N GLN A 132 9.59 6.95 14.35
CA GLN A 132 8.81 6.76 15.58
C GLN A 132 8.26 8.08 16.14
N GLY A 133 7.70 8.90 15.24
CA GLY A 133 7.23 10.23 15.56
C GLY A 133 6.06 10.67 14.71
N TRP A 134 5.75 11.95 14.76
CA TRP A 134 4.65 12.52 13.98
C TRP A 134 4.97 13.94 13.54
N ARG A 135 4.20 14.40 12.57
CA ARG A 135 4.21 15.80 12.13
C ARG A 135 2.78 16.26 11.90
N THR A 136 2.47 17.45 12.36
CA THR A 136 1.16 18.09 12.17
C THR A 136 1.25 19.10 11.02
N TYR A 137 0.23 19.09 10.19
CA TYR A 137 0.11 19.93 9.02
C TYR A 137 -1.17 20.77 9.12
N GLN A 138 -1.13 22.01 8.63
CA GLN A 138 -2.33 22.77 8.36
C GLN A 138 -2.99 22.29 7.08
N THR A 139 -4.30 22.14 7.10
CA THR A 139 -5.07 21.78 5.91
C THR A 139 -5.42 23.02 5.08
N ARG A 140 -5.49 22.86 3.75
CA ARG A 140 -5.92 23.87 2.78
C ARG A 140 -6.98 23.26 1.87
N THR A 141 -8.10 23.98 1.70
CA THR A 141 -9.21 23.57 0.82
C THR A 141 -9.22 24.35 -0.50
N GLU A 142 -8.39 25.38 -0.62
CA GLU A 142 -8.22 26.09 -1.87
C GLU A 142 -7.42 25.25 -2.86
N ALA A 143 -7.86 25.25 -4.13
CA ALA A 143 -7.18 24.50 -5.19
C ALA A 143 -5.73 24.95 -5.35
N VAL A 144 -4.83 23.99 -5.38
CA VAL A 144 -3.39 24.19 -5.56
C VAL A 144 -2.96 23.60 -6.90
N SER A 145 -2.33 24.41 -7.72
CA SER A 145 -1.71 23.93 -8.96
C SER A 145 -0.36 23.30 -8.63
N ALA A 146 -0.24 22.01 -8.86
CA ALA A 146 1.03 21.31 -8.76
C ALA A 146 1.32 20.53 -10.06
N PRO A 147 2.50 20.71 -10.69
CA PRO A 147 2.86 19.95 -11.87
C PRO A 147 3.05 18.47 -11.48
N SER A 148 2.63 17.59 -12.38
CA SER A 148 2.93 16.16 -12.25
C SER A 148 4.44 15.94 -12.48
N PRO A 149 5.11 15.14 -11.64
CA PRO A 149 6.47 14.69 -11.89
C PRO A 149 6.54 13.57 -12.94
N PHE A 150 5.39 13.13 -13.45
CA PHE A 150 5.26 12.07 -14.44
C PHE A 150 5.01 12.67 -15.80
N THR A 151 5.77 12.22 -16.81
CA THR A 151 5.64 12.71 -18.19
C THR A 151 5.39 11.54 -19.13
N LEU A 152 4.29 11.60 -19.89
CA LEU A 152 4.02 10.68 -20.98
C LEU A 152 4.51 11.29 -22.29
N SER A 153 5.32 10.55 -23.05
CA SER A 153 5.62 10.90 -24.45
C SER A 153 4.59 10.31 -25.41
N ASP A 154 3.98 9.20 -25.03
CA ASP A 154 2.83 8.56 -25.66
C ASP A 154 2.15 7.64 -24.62
N ASP A 155 1.20 6.80 -25.05
CA ASP A 155 0.44 5.92 -24.18
C ASP A 155 1.25 4.78 -23.53
N ARG A 156 2.48 4.53 -24.02
CA ARG A 156 3.35 3.43 -23.58
C ARG A 156 4.70 3.84 -23.03
N HIS A 157 5.01 5.12 -23.05
CA HIS A 157 6.28 5.64 -22.57
C HIS A 157 6.06 6.63 -21.43
N LEU A 158 6.53 6.26 -20.24
CA LEU A 158 6.42 7.06 -19.03
C LEU A 158 7.81 7.40 -18.48
N GLU A 159 8.03 8.69 -18.24
CA GLU A 159 9.13 9.19 -17.45
C GLU A 159 8.66 9.52 -16.03
N THR A 160 9.36 9.00 -15.04
CA THR A 160 9.19 9.36 -13.62
C THR A 160 10.47 9.96 -13.07
N PRO A 161 10.51 10.54 -11.89
CA PRO A 161 11.75 10.97 -11.24
C PRO A 161 12.81 9.86 -11.14
N SER A 162 12.38 8.62 -10.90
CA SER A 162 13.28 7.49 -10.64
C SER A 162 13.43 6.52 -11.80
N TYR A 163 12.45 6.45 -12.73
CA TYR A 163 12.44 5.44 -13.78
C TYR A 163 12.07 6.01 -15.15
N THR A 164 12.66 5.40 -16.20
CA THR A 164 12.11 5.43 -17.57
C THR A 164 11.41 4.10 -17.81
N VAL A 165 10.15 4.14 -18.24
CA VAL A 165 9.29 2.96 -18.44
C VAL A 165 8.85 2.91 -19.91
N GLU A 166 9.03 1.74 -20.53
CA GLU A 166 8.51 1.46 -21.88
C GLU A 166 7.64 0.18 -21.81
N LEU A 167 6.43 0.26 -22.32
CA LEU A 167 5.51 -0.86 -22.44
C LEU A 167 5.46 -1.36 -23.88
N ASP A 168 5.27 -2.66 -24.06
CA ASP A 168 5.05 -3.25 -25.38
C ASP A 168 3.55 -3.26 -25.77
N GLU A 169 3.24 -3.88 -26.90
CA GLU A 169 1.89 -4.02 -27.44
C GLU A 169 0.95 -4.84 -26.52
N HIS A 170 1.49 -5.61 -25.58
CA HIS A 170 0.74 -6.42 -24.61
C HIS A 170 0.65 -5.78 -23.23
N GLY A 171 1.15 -4.54 -23.07
CA GLY A 171 1.19 -3.85 -21.78
C GLY A 171 2.25 -4.37 -20.81
N LEU A 172 3.19 -5.19 -21.29
CA LEU A 172 4.30 -5.70 -20.50
C LEU A 172 5.43 -4.66 -20.48
N PHE A 173 6.20 -4.61 -19.39
CA PHE A 173 7.40 -3.79 -19.36
C PHE A 173 8.43 -4.33 -20.36
N ALA A 174 8.57 -3.62 -21.49
CA ALA A 174 9.63 -3.86 -22.46
C ALA A 174 10.96 -3.32 -21.93
N ARG A 175 10.90 -2.21 -21.20
CA ARG A 175 12.05 -1.59 -20.55
C ARG A 175 11.67 -0.96 -19.22
N LEU A 176 12.55 -1.09 -18.23
CA LEU A 176 12.52 -0.34 -16.98
C LEU A 176 13.95 0.06 -16.64
N TYR A 177 14.25 1.36 -16.82
CA TYR A 177 15.57 1.90 -16.50
C TYR A 177 15.53 2.64 -15.18
N ASP A 178 16.36 2.21 -14.23
CA ASP A 178 16.57 2.84 -12.94
C ASP A 178 17.57 3.99 -13.10
N LYS A 179 17.08 5.22 -12.99
CA LYS A 179 17.87 6.46 -13.19
C LYS A 179 18.86 6.68 -12.05
N GLU A 180 18.49 6.31 -10.83
CA GLU A 180 19.33 6.49 -9.64
C GLU A 180 20.56 5.57 -9.71
N ASN A 181 20.34 4.28 -9.95
CA ASN A 181 21.40 3.29 -10.05
C ASN A 181 21.98 3.16 -11.46
N ARG A 182 21.46 3.92 -12.45
CA ARG A 182 21.91 3.95 -13.85
C ARG A 182 22.00 2.58 -14.49
N ARG A 183 20.94 1.77 -14.32
CA ARG A 183 20.92 0.39 -14.82
C ARG A 183 19.56 0.02 -15.41
N GLU A 184 19.58 -0.93 -16.33
CA GLU A 184 18.38 -1.64 -16.74
C GLU A 184 17.97 -2.63 -15.64
N VAL A 185 16.66 -2.66 -15.30
CA VAL A 185 16.12 -3.58 -14.29
C VAL A 185 16.00 -5.00 -14.87
N PHE A 186 15.64 -5.10 -16.14
CA PHE A 186 15.51 -6.40 -16.81
C PHE A 186 16.74 -6.72 -17.64
N LYS A 187 17.04 -8.02 -17.77
CA LYS A 187 18.05 -8.49 -18.73
C LYS A 187 17.56 -8.24 -20.15
N ALA A 188 18.51 -8.03 -21.07
CA ALA A 188 18.21 -7.81 -22.48
C ALA A 188 17.29 -8.92 -23.06
N GLY A 189 16.20 -8.49 -23.69
CA GLY A 189 15.20 -9.38 -24.28
C GLY A 189 14.21 -10.02 -23.30
N GLN A 190 14.31 -9.73 -22.01
CA GLN A 190 13.32 -10.14 -21.03
C GLN A 190 12.29 -9.02 -20.81
N LYS A 191 11.06 -9.40 -20.51
CA LYS A 191 9.97 -8.52 -20.20
C LYS A 191 9.58 -8.63 -18.73
N GLY A 192 9.08 -7.56 -18.15
CA GLY A 192 8.54 -7.53 -16.79
C GLY A 192 7.03 -7.60 -16.77
N ASN A 193 6.47 -7.94 -15.62
CA ASN A 193 5.03 -8.06 -15.39
C ASN A 193 4.32 -9.11 -16.28
N LEU A 194 5.06 -10.10 -16.74
CA LEU A 194 4.48 -11.20 -17.51
C LEU A 194 3.76 -12.16 -16.57
N MET A 195 2.45 -12.22 -16.69
CA MET A 195 1.65 -13.23 -16.01
C MET A 195 1.68 -14.52 -16.82
N ARG A 196 1.90 -15.64 -16.15
CA ARG A 196 1.92 -16.96 -16.77
C ARG A 196 1.00 -17.88 -16.01
N MET A 197 0.10 -18.53 -16.74
CA MET A 197 -0.76 -19.58 -16.21
C MET A 197 -0.10 -20.93 -16.44
N TYR A 198 -0.25 -21.82 -15.47
CA TYR A 198 0.27 -23.18 -15.52
C TYR A 198 -0.87 -24.18 -15.36
N GLU A 199 -0.78 -25.32 -16.04
CA GLU A 199 -1.67 -26.44 -15.76
C GLU A 199 -1.13 -27.21 -14.55
N ASP A 200 -1.77 -27.02 -13.39
CA ASP A 200 -1.41 -27.69 -12.15
C ASP A 200 -2.29 -28.93 -11.96
N LYS A 201 -1.67 -30.10 -11.98
CA LYS A 201 -2.32 -31.41 -11.81
C LYS A 201 -1.48 -32.30 -10.90
N PRO A 202 -1.50 -32.02 -9.57
CA PRO A 202 -0.76 -32.85 -8.64
C PRO A 202 -1.34 -34.27 -8.58
N ILE A 203 -0.49 -35.24 -8.32
CA ILE A 203 -0.86 -36.66 -8.22
C ILE A 203 -1.65 -36.92 -6.94
N TYR A 204 -1.21 -36.29 -5.83
CA TYR A 204 -1.80 -36.39 -4.50
C TYR A 204 -1.84 -35.01 -3.83
N TYR A 205 -2.74 -34.81 -2.89
CA TYR A 205 -2.78 -33.64 -2.02
C TYR A 205 -2.80 -32.29 -2.77
N ASP A 206 -3.78 -32.12 -3.63
CA ASP A 206 -3.96 -30.98 -4.54
C ASP A 206 -3.95 -29.59 -3.85
N ASN A 207 -4.22 -29.53 -2.54
CA ASN A 207 -4.09 -28.30 -1.75
C ASN A 207 -2.71 -28.11 -1.09
N TRP A 208 -1.83 -29.13 -1.19
CA TRP A 208 -0.54 -29.11 -0.50
C TRP A 208 0.64 -29.19 -1.44
N ASP A 209 0.51 -29.98 -2.49
CA ASP A 209 1.61 -30.30 -3.39
C ASP A 209 1.45 -29.60 -4.73
N ILE A 210 2.55 -29.03 -5.20
CA ILE A 210 2.73 -28.60 -6.60
C ILE A 210 3.78 -29.51 -7.19
N ASP A 211 3.32 -30.55 -7.92
CA ASP A 211 4.23 -31.48 -8.58
C ASP A 211 4.95 -30.81 -9.76
N ILE A 212 6.18 -31.26 -10.04
CA ILE A 212 7.03 -30.68 -11.10
C ILE A 212 6.35 -30.61 -12.47
N TYR A 213 5.32 -31.42 -12.70
CA TYR A 213 4.57 -31.52 -13.96
C TYR A 213 3.88 -30.22 -14.38
N TYR A 214 3.64 -29.27 -13.44
CA TYR A 214 3.11 -27.94 -13.79
C TYR A 214 3.99 -27.22 -14.82
N THR A 215 5.30 -27.54 -14.86
CA THR A 215 6.25 -26.93 -15.81
C THR A 215 6.06 -27.41 -17.26
N GLU A 216 5.32 -28.49 -17.49
CA GLU A 216 5.14 -29.10 -18.81
C GLU A 216 4.19 -28.32 -19.69
N LYS A 217 3.26 -27.54 -19.08
CA LYS A 217 2.24 -26.79 -19.82
C LYS A 217 1.94 -25.46 -19.18
N SER A 218 2.18 -24.41 -19.93
CA SER A 218 1.94 -23.04 -19.48
C SER A 218 1.52 -22.13 -20.62
N TRP A 219 0.89 -21.01 -20.29
CA TRP A 219 0.47 -19.97 -21.23
C TRP A 219 0.82 -18.60 -20.69
N ASP A 220 1.38 -17.78 -21.53
CA ASP A 220 1.59 -16.36 -21.22
C ASP A 220 0.27 -15.61 -21.44
N VAL A 221 -0.11 -14.77 -20.47
CA VAL A 221 -1.29 -13.93 -20.57
C VAL A 221 -0.86 -12.63 -21.25
N THR A 222 -1.20 -12.50 -22.54
CA THR A 222 -0.73 -11.41 -23.40
C THR A 222 -1.85 -10.74 -24.20
N ASP A 223 -3.11 -11.11 -23.99
CA ASP A 223 -4.26 -10.57 -24.74
C ASP A 223 -4.80 -9.29 -24.09
N LEU A 224 -3.98 -8.23 -24.15
CA LEU A 224 -4.37 -6.90 -23.75
C LEU A 224 -5.55 -6.41 -24.60
N GLN A 225 -6.67 -6.07 -23.95
CA GLN A 225 -7.87 -5.53 -24.57
C GLN A 225 -7.92 -4.02 -24.51
N ARG A 226 -7.36 -3.44 -23.45
CA ARG A 226 -7.39 -1.99 -23.19
C ARG A 226 -6.17 -1.55 -22.40
N LEU A 227 -5.62 -0.40 -22.78
CA LEU A 227 -4.59 0.32 -22.06
C LEU A 227 -5.07 1.76 -21.92
N GLU A 228 -5.22 2.24 -20.70
CA GLU A 228 -5.72 3.58 -20.43
C GLU A 228 -5.05 4.19 -19.21
N TRP A 229 -4.55 5.42 -19.36
CA TRP A 229 -4.13 6.22 -18.23
C TRP A 229 -5.36 6.86 -17.57
N GLU A 230 -5.72 6.36 -16.40
CA GLU A 230 -6.86 6.88 -15.63
C GLU A 230 -6.51 8.21 -14.98
N GLU A 231 -5.27 8.33 -14.49
CA GLU A 231 -4.85 9.51 -13.74
C GLU A 231 -3.36 9.79 -13.92
N ILE A 232 -3.02 11.09 -13.95
CA ILE A 232 -1.63 11.60 -13.91
C ILE A 232 -1.63 12.84 -13.03
N GLY A 233 -1.18 12.71 -11.79
CA GLY A 233 -1.21 13.79 -10.80
C GLY A 233 0.14 14.03 -10.14
N PRO A 234 0.17 14.88 -9.12
CA PRO A 234 1.42 15.22 -8.43
C PRO A 234 1.96 14.09 -7.55
N VAL A 235 1.14 13.12 -7.18
CA VAL A 235 1.50 12.04 -6.26
C VAL A 235 1.68 10.70 -6.97
N CYS A 236 0.77 10.36 -7.88
CA CYS A 236 0.81 9.11 -8.63
C CYS A 236 0.29 9.26 -10.06
N ALA A 237 0.71 8.32 -10.90
CA ALA A 237 0.11 8.06 -12.21
C ALA A 237 -0.47 6.64 -12.20
N VAL A 238 -1.70 6.47 -12.69
CA VAL A 238 -2.43 5.20 -12.68
C VAL A 238 -2.70 4.76 -14.11
N LEU A 239 -2.13 3.61 -14.47
CA LEU A 239 -2.37 2.94 -15.75
C LEU A 239 -3.24 1.72 -15.51
N LYS A 240 -4.35 1.63 -16.22
CA LYS A 240 -5.23 0.47 -16.26
C LYS A 240 -4.95 -0.39 -17.48
N LEU A 241 -4.75 -1.68 -17.25
CA LEU A 241 -4.59 -2.72 -18.27
C LEU A 241 -5.73 -3.74 -18.09
N GLU A 242 -6.48 -4.02 -19.16
CA GLU A 242 -7.57 -5.02 -19.22
C GLU A 242 -7.29 -6.07 -20.27
#